data_c99f65c5d8d8f4ee1ac8d74dbd1094c8
#
_entry.id   c99f65c5d8d8f4ee1ac8d74dbd1094c8
#
_cell.length_a   1.000
_cell.length_b   1.000
_cell.length_c   1.000
_cell.angle_alpha   90.00
_cell.angle_beta   90.00
_cell.angle_gamma   90.00
#
_symmetry.space_group_name_H-M   'P 1'
#
loop_
_entity.id
_entity.type
_entity.pdbx_description
1 polymer ?
#
loop_
_entity_poly.entity_id
_entity_poly.type
_entity_poly.pdbx_seq_one_letter_code
_entity_poly.pdbx_strand_id
1 'polypeptide(L)'
;NRAACIARALDHPGLLSGNSASSAERRAARIQPPPQRPSHAALSRTDGGFGLNSWDAQLTGVWGAAWWAAGVDPSTPATATAAGICPDPSSHNIAEYFGFREALRRALRILPPSLVFELDSILIVMQMSGRWGCHRRRLQDLLAECYDLGEQLNQAGCAWSIRHIYREFNQVADKLAGDCLINAANARASPIW
;
A
#
# COMPACT_ATOMS: atom_id res chain seq x y z
N ASN A 1 -5.28 -25.16 -2.08
CA ASN A 1 -3.98 -24.94 -2.65
C ASN A 1 -3.64 -23.44 -2.56
N ARG A 2 -3.05 -23.00 -1.43
CA ARG A 2 -2.69 -21.59 -1.15
C ARG A 2 -1.67 -20.96 -2.13
N ALA A 3 -1.10 -21.78 -3.02
CA ALA A 3 -0.08 -21.35 -3.97
C ALA A 3 -0.61 -20.71 -5.26
N ALA A 4 -1.89 -20.81 -5.56
CA ALA A 4 -2.46 -20.32 -6.82
C ALA A 4 -2.85 -18.84 -6.77
N CYS A 5 -2.92 -18.22 -5.58
CA CYS A 5 -3.24 -16.80 -5.36
C CYS A 5 -2.01 -15.88 -5.48
N ILE A 6 -0.90 -16.38 -6.02
CA ILE A 6 0.35 -15.61 -6.05
C ILE A 6 0.26 -14.56 -7.16
N ALA A 7 -0.03 -13.33 -6.75
CA ALA A 7 0.34 -12.17 -7.54
C ALA A 7 1.80 -12.34 -7.97
N ARG A 8 2.08 -12.29 -9.26
CA ARG A 8 3.46 -12.34 -9.78
C ARG A 8 4.22 -11.16 -9.19
N ALA A 9 4.99 -11.40 -8.12
CA ALA A 9 5.97 -10.45 -7.64
C ALA A 9 7.06 -10.35 -8.70
N LEU A 10 7.15 -9.23 -9.36
CA LEU A 10 8.19 -8.95 -10.34
C LEU A 10 9.52 -8.78 -9.60
N ASP A 11 10.55 -9.43 -10.11
CA ASP A 11 11.87 -9.57 -9.50
C ASP A 11 12.54 -8.22 -9.17
N HIS A 12 13.15 -8.19 -7.99
CA HIS A 12 14.07 -7.14 -7.59
C HIS A 12 15.43 -7.40 -8.25
N PRO A 13 16.02 -6.49 -9.02
CA PRO A 13 17.37 -6.66 -9.52
C PRO A 13 18.40 -6.48 -8.40
N GLY A 14 19.24 -7.44 -8.28
CA GLY A 14 20.53 -7.67 -7.70
C GLY A 14 21.19 -6.68 -6.74
N LEU A 15 21.58 -7.26 -5.61
CA LEU A 15 22.70 -6.82 -4.78
C LEU A 15 24.02 -7.07 -5.53
N LEU A 16 24.71 -6.00 -5.95
CA LEU A 16 26.10 -6.08 -6.38
C LEU A 16 26.98 -5.15 -5.54
N SER A 17 28.14 -5.66 -5.23
CA SER A 17 29.18 -5.19 -4.33
C SER A 17 29.99 -4.00 -4.85
N GLY A 18 30.43 -3.17 -3.90
CA GLY A 18 31.72 -2.45 -3.92
C GLY A 18 31.79 -1.16 -4.71
N ASN A 19 31.86 -0.06 -4.01
CA ASN A 19 32.88 0.99 -4.09
C ASN A 19 32.45 2.26 -3.33
N SER A 20 33.39 3.12 -3.03
CA SER A 20 33.47 4.31 -2.21
C SER A 20 32.41 5.45 -2.41
N ALA A 21 31.23 5.14 -2.90
CA ALA A 21 30.13 6.07 -3.02
C ALA A 21 29.52 6.37 -1.65
N SER A 22 29.09 7.62 -1.43
CA SER A 22 28.41 8.04 -0.21
C SER A 22 27.10 7.25 -0.01
N SER A 23 26.58 7.19 1.22
CA SER A 23 25.32 6.52 1.50
C SER A 23 24.14 7.11 0.69
N ALA A 24 24.18 8.43 0.41
CA ALA A 24 23.19 9.11 -0.41
C ALA A 24 23.29 8.70 -1.90
N GLU A 25 24.50 8.61 -2.44
CA GLU A 25 24.72 8.17 -3.83
C GLU A 25 24.35 6.69 -4.01
N ARG A 26 24.68 5.83 -3.04
CA ARG A 26 24.24 4.42 -3.05
C ARG A 26 22.72 4.29 -2.95
N ARG A 27 22.07 5.17 -2.18
CA ARG A 27 20.61 5.22 -2.10
C ARG A 27 20.01 5.69 -3.43
N ALA A 28 20.50 6.79 -4.00
CA ALA A 28 20.04 7.32 -5.28
C ALA A 28 20.22 6.33 -6.43
N ALA A 29 21.35 5.61 -6.48
CA ALA A 29 21.61 4.57 -7.49
C ALA A 29 20.70 3.34 -7.36
N ARG A 30 20.09 3.12 -6.18
CA ARG A 30 19.14 2.01 -5.95
C ARG A 30 17.69 2.39 -6.22
N ILE A 31 17.36 3.68 -6.21
CA ILE A 31 16.00 4.17 -6.46
C ILE A 31 15.75 4.14 -7.97
N GLN A 32 15.24 3.02 -8.44
CA GLN A 32 14.80 2.89 -9.82
C GLN A 32 13.30 3.19 -9.92
N PRO A 33 12.86 3.90 -10.98
CA PRO A 33 11.45 4.08 -11.21
C PRO A 33 10.75 2.72 -11.31
N PRO A 34 9.49 2.62 -10.85
CA PRO A 34 8.75 1.38 -10.96
C PRO A 34 8.67 0.94 -12.42
N PRO A 35 8.70 -0.38 -12.69
CA PRO A 35 8.53 -0.89 -14.04
C PRO A 35 7.26 -0.33 -14.68
N GLN A 36 7.29 -0.11 -15.98
CA GLN A 36 6.10 0.39 -16.68
C GLN A 36 4.91 -0.52 -16.42
N ARG A 37 3.79 0.09 -16.08
CA ARG A 37 2.51 -0.60 -15.93
C ARG A 37 1.94 -0.87 -17.32
N PRO A 38 1.30 -2.04 -17.57
CA PRO A 38 0.52 -2.24 -18.78
C PRO A 38 -0.53 -1.13 -18.94
N SER A 39 -0.64 -0.53 -20.12
CA SER A 39 -1.54 0.60 -20.36
C SER A 39 -3.02 0.28 -20.09
N HIS A 40 -3.40 -1.01 -20.23
CA HIS A 40 -4.75 -1.50 -19.97
C HIS A 40 -5.02 -1.81 -18.50
N ALA A 41 -4.01 -1.72 -17.61
CA ALA A 41 -4.20 -1.99 -16.19
C ALA A 41 -4.52 -0.71 -15.42
N ALA A 42 -5.45 -0.76 -14.49
CA ALA A 42 -5.61 0.25 -13.45
C ALA A 42 -4.43 0.21 -12.47
N LEU A 43 -4.27 1.25 -11.66
CA LEU A 43 -3.22 1.35 -10.66
C LEU A 43 -3.83 1.74 -9.31
N SER A 44 -3.36 1.12 -8.24
CA SER A 44 -3.61 1.58 -6.88
C SER A 44 -2.30 1.69 -6.12
N ARG A 45 -2.11 2.80 -5.40
CA ARG A 45 -1.03 3.02 -4.44
C ARG A 45 -1.62 3.20 -3.06
N THR A 46 -0.98 2.60 -2.07
CA THR A 46 -1.42 2.69 -0.67
C THR A 46 -0.23 2.97 0.25
N ASP A 47 -0.52 3.61 1.36
CA ASP A 47 0.44 3.86 2.43
C ASP A 47 -0.26 3.79 3.78
N GLY A 48 0.51 3.51 4.85
CA GLY A 48 0.06 3.50 6.22
C GLY A 48 0.92 4.40 7.09
N GLY A 49 0.29 5.31 7.81
CA GLY A 49 0.93 6.19 8.77
C GLY A 49 0.64 5.76 10.22
N PHE A 50 1.59 6.00 11.11
CA PHE A 50 1.41 5.78 12.54
C PHE A 50 2.12 6.89 13.31
N GLY A 51 1.39 7.65 14.09
CA GLY A 51 1.94 8.81 14.79
C GLY A 51 1.17 9.17 16.04
N LEU A 52 1.80 10.02 16.85
CA LEU A 52 1.14 10.66 17.98
C LEU A 52 0.11 11.65 17.44
N ASN A 53 -1.12 11.48 17.87
CA ASN A 53 -2.12 12.49 17.75
C ASN A 53 -1.73 13.67 18.69
N SER A 54 -1.65 14.86 18.15
CA SER A 54 -1.16 16.06 18.86
C SER A 54 -2.02 16.50 20.04
N TRP A 55 -3.22 15.93 20.23
CA TRP A 55 -4.18 16.39 21.23
C TRP A 55 -4.30 15.47 22.45
N ASP A 56 -4.30 14.18 22.28
CA ASP A 56 -4.48 13.22 23.39
C ASP A 56 -3.26 12.34 23.64
N ALA A 57 -2.16 12.62 22.92
CA ALA A 57 -0.93 11.83 22.96
C ALA A 57 -1.15 10.32 22.67
N GLN A 58 -2.28 9.97 22.03
CA GLN A 58 -2.52 8.59 21.62
C GLN A 58 -1.89 8.30 20.28
N LEU A 59 -1.28 7.13 20.18
CA LEU A 59 -0.76 6.61 18.93
C LEU A 59 -1.93 6.20 18.03
N THR A 60 -2.06 6.85 16.88
CA THR A 60 -3.12 6.60 15.93
C THR A 60 -2.54 6.07 14.63
N GLY A 61 -3.08 4.97 14.14
CA GLY A 61 -2.81 4.47 12.79
C GLY A 61 -3.77 5.10 11.79
N VAL A 62 -3.23 5.47 10.65
CA VAL A 62 -3.99 6.02 9.52
C VAL A 62 -3.54 5.34 8.23
N TRP A 63 -4.36 5.39 7.22
CA TRP A 63 -4.01 4.88 5.89
C TRP A 63 -4.46 5.85 4.80
N GLY A 64 -3.77 5.82 3.68
CA GLY A 64 -4.08 6.54 2.46
C GLY A 64 -4.06 5.61 1.26
N ALA A 65 -4.94 5.83 0.30
CA ALA A 65 -5.00 5.09 -0.96
C ALA A 65 -5.33 6.02 -2.12
N ALA A 66 -4.59 5.90 -3.21
CA ALA A 66 -4.81 6.61 -4.46
C ALA A 66 -5.05 5.59 -5.59
N TRP A 67 -5.85 5.99 -6.56
CA TRP A 67 -6.30 5.14 -7.64
C TRP A 67 -6.25 5.87 -8.98
N TRP A 68 -5.70 5.21 -10.00
CA TRP A 68 -5.70 5.69 -11.38
C TRP A 68 -6.39 4.65 -12.27
N ALA A 69 -7.34 5.10 -13.08
CA ALA A 69 -7.98 4.26 -14.07
C ALA A 69 -6.96 3.75 -15.11
N ALA A 70 -7.34 2.72 -15.86
CA ALA A 70 -6.52 2.22 -16.95
C ALA A 70 -6.21 3.34 -17.96
N GLY A 71 -4.97 3.40 -18.44
CA GLY A 71 -4.50 4.44 -19.38
C GLY A 71 -4.15 5.79 -18.76
N VAL A 72 -4.50 6.03 -17.49
CA VAL A 72 -4.19 7.31 -16.80
C VAL A 72 -2.76 7.29 -16.28
N ASP A 73 -1.97 8.31 -16.60
CA ASP A 73 -0.60 8.46 -16.11
C ASP A 73 -0.61 8.75 -14.59
N PRO A 74 0.13 8.00 -13.77
CA PRO A 74 0.21 8.23 -12.32
C PRO A 74 0.95 9.52 -11.93
N SER A 75 1.57 10.23 -12.85
CA SER A 75 2.08 11.60 -12.63
C SER A 75 0.96 12.66 -12.61
N THR A 76 -0.21 12.32 -13.13
CA THR A 76 -1.42 13.17 -13.08
C THR A 76 -2.20 12.94 -11.78
N PRO A 77 -3.14 13.83 -11.43
CA PRO A 77 -3.99 13.62 -10.27
C PRO A 77 -4.69 12.24 -10.29
N ALA A 78 -4.77 11.60 -9.14
CA ALA A 78 -5.45 10.33 -9.02
C ALA A 78 -6.93 10.43 -9.40
N THR A 79 -7.45 9.42 -10.10
CA THR A 79 -8.87 9.34 -10.47
C THR A 79 -9.77 9.28 -9.24
N ALA A 80 -9.28 8.69 -8.15
CA ALA A 80 -9.96 8.66 -6.87
C ALA A 80 -8.95 8.48 -5.73
N THR A 81 -9.32 8.97 -4.56
CA THR A 81 -8.53 8.84 -3.33
C THR A 81 -9.42 8.44 -2.17
N ALA A 82 -8.82 7.82 -1.17
CA ALA A 82 -9.44 7.55 0.12
C ALA A 82 -8.38 7.59 1.22
N ALA A 83 -8.81 7.89 2.42
CA ALA A 83 -7.98 7.79 3.62
C ALA A 83 -8.87 7.45 4.83
N GLY A 84 -8.29 6.92 5.88
CA GLY A 84 -9.04 6.56 7.06
C GLY A 84 -8.17 6.26 8.27
N ILE A 85 -8.85 6.13 9.42
CA ILE A 85 -8.23 5.82 10.70
C ILE A 85 -8.32 4.30 10.91
N CYS A 86 -7.24 3.71 11.41
CA CYS A 86 -7.23 2.31 11.83
C CYS A 86 -7.86 2.16 13.22
N PRO A 87 -8.59 1.07 13.49
CA PRO A 87 -9.05 0.77 14.84
C PRO A 87 -7.86 0.48 15.77
N ASP A 88 -8.00 0.89 17.04
CA ASP A 88 -7.03 0.62 18.09
C ASP A 88 -6.90 -0.87 18.44
N PRO A 89 -5.72 -1.31 18.93
CA PRO A 89 -4.42 -0.66 18.92
C PRO A 89 -3.74 -0.87 17.56
N SER A 90 -3.19 0.20 16.98
CA SER A 90 -2.56 0.21 15.68
C SER A 90 -1.03 0.16 15.78
N SER A 91 -0.38 -0.16 14.69
CA SER A 91 1.06 -0.01 14.47
C SER A 91 1.29 0.35 13.02
N HIS A 92 2.49 0.82 12.68
CA HIS A 92 2.81 1.15 11.28
C HIS A 92 2.44 0.01 10.31
N ASN A 93 2.87 -1.22 10.59
CA ASN A 93 2.55 -2.36 9.74
C ASN A 93 1.04 -2.67 9.67
N ILE A 94 0.30 -2.45 10.75
CA ILE A 94 -1.16 -2.61 10.76
C ILE A 94 -1.78 -1.55 9.86
N ALA A 95 -1.37 -0.29 9.97
CA ALA A 95 -1.85 0.80 9.14
C ALA A 95 -1.63 0.55 7.64
N GLU A 96 -0.44 0.08 7.28
CA GLU A 96 -0.08 -0.35 5.93
C GLU A 96 -1.03 -1.43 5.39
N TYR A 97 -1.31 -2.47 6.21
CA TYR A 97 -2.26 -3.51 5.85
C TYR A 97 -3.68 -2.99 5.68
N PHE A 98 -4.11 -2.04 6.50
CA PHE A 98 -5.43 -1.40 6.36
C PHE A 98 -5.54 -0.66 5.03
N GLY A 99 -4.53 0.11 4.63
CA GLY A 99 -4.50 0.77 3.33
C GLY A 99 -4.63 -0.22 2.17
N PHE A 100 -3.84 -1.29 2.20
CA PHE A 100 -3.89 -2.32 1.17
C PHE A 100 -5.25 -3.07 1.14
N ARG A 101 -5.79 -3.44 2.29
CA ARG A 101 -7.11 -4.06 2.42
C ARG A 101 -8.22 -3.20 1.81
N GLU A 102 -8.23 -1.90 2.11
CA GLU A 102 -9.24 -0.98 1.57
C GLU A 102 -9.09 -0.79 0.05
N ALA A 103 -7.86 -0.84 -0.46
CA ALA A 103 -7.63 -0.85 -1.89
C ALA A 103 -8.17 -2.11 -2.57
N LEU A 104 -8.00 -3.29 -1.96
CA LEU A 104 -8.59 -4.55 -2.43
C LEU A 104 -10.13 -4.49 -2.42
N ARG A 105 -10.73 -3.99 -1.33
CA ARG A 105 -12.19 -3.82 -1.22
C ARG A 105 -12.72 -2.85 -2.29
N ARG A 106 -11.99 -1.79 -2.58
CA ARG A 106 -12.34 -0.89 -3.68
C ARG A 106 -12.24 -1.59 -5.03
N ALA A 107 -11.19 -2.37 -5.25
CA ALA A 107 -11.03 -3.14 -6.48
C ALA A 107 -12.21 -4.09 -6.73
N LEU A 108 -12.72 -4.74 -5.69
CA LEU A 108 -13.92 -5.59 -5.77
C LEU A 108 -15.20 -4.82 -6.14
N ARG A 109 -15.30 -3.54 -5.75
CA ARG A 109 -16.45 -2.70 -6.13
C ARG A 109 -16.38 -2.21 -7.57
N ILE A 110 -15.16 -1.99 -8.10
CA ILE A 110 -14.95 -1.42 -9.45
C ILE A 110 -14.79 -2.53 -10.48
N LEU A 111 -14.16 -3.66 -10.09
CA LEU A 111 -13.83 -4.82 -10.92
C LEU A 111 -13.12 -4.42 -12.24
N PRO A 112 -11.96 -3.76 -12.18
CA PRO A 112 -11.20 -3.47 -13.39
C PRO A 112 -10.71 -4.79 -14.00
N PRO A 113 -10.63 -4.92 -15.31
CA PRO A 113 -10.13 -6.15 -15.96
C PRO A 113 -8.69 -6.49 -15.54
N SER A 114 -7.88 -5.46 -15.28
CA SER A 114 -6.50 -5.64 -14.81
C SER A 114 -6.11 -4.51 -13.85
N LEU A 115 -5.33 -4.85 -12.81
CA LEU A 115 -4.95 -3.94 -11.74
C LEU A 115 -3.53 -4.21 -11.24
N VAL A 116 -2.76 -3.16 -11.02
CA VAL A 116 -1.47 -3.23 -10.33
C VAL A 116 -1.59 -2.50 -8.99
N PHE A 117 -1.26 -3.18 -7.91
CA PHE A 117 -1.05 -2.56 -6.61
C PHE A 117 0.42 -2.22 -6.43
N GLU A 118 0.73 -0.97 -6.11
CA GLU A 118 2.07 -0.47 -5.82
C GLU A 118 2.13 -0.01 -4.36
N LEU A 119 3.03 -0.60 -3.58
CA LEU A 119 3.24 -0.31 -2.16
C LEU A 119 4.72 -0.08 -1.88
N ASP A 120 5.03 0.83 -0.98
CA ASP A 120 6.39 0.99 -0.43
C ASP A 120 6.63 0.11 0.81
N SER A 121 5.61 -0.57 1.31
CA SER A 121 5.72 -1.61 2.33
C SER A 121 6.22 -2.93 1.74
N ILE A 122 7.52 -3.14 1.78
CA ILE A 122 8.11 -4.42 1.35
C ILE A 122 7.59 -5.60 2.16
N LEU A 123 7.22 -5.38 3.43
CA LEU A 123 6.65 -6.40 4.29
C LEU A 123 5.38 -7.01 3.66
N ILE A 124 4.44 -6.16 3.27
CA ILE A 124 3.17 -6.62 2.68
C ILE A 124 3.43 -7.33 1.35
N VAL A 125 4.24 -6.75 0.48
CA VAL A 125 4.56 -7.35 -0.83
C VAL A 125 5.16 -8.74 -0.65
N MET A 126 6.11 -8.91 0.28
CA MET A 126 6.77 -10.19 0.52
C MET A 126 5.86 -11.20 1.23
N GLN A 127 4.98 -10.75 2.13
CA GLN A 127 4.00 -11.64 2.77
C GLN A 127 2.89 -12.05 1.80
N MET A 128 2.33 -11.12 1.03
CA MET A 128 1.32 -11.43 0.00
C MET A 128 1.86 -12.33 -1.12
N SER A 129 3.15 -12.25 -1.43
CA SER A 129 3.79 -13.18 -2.38
C SER A 129 4.17 -14.54 -1.77
N GLY A 130 3.93 -14.76 -0.48
CA GLY A 130 4.29 -15.98 0.23
C GLY A 130 5.79 -16.16 0.48
N ARG A 131 6.61 -15.15 0.19
CA ARG A 131 8.08 -15.20 0.38
C ARG A 131 8.48 -15.02 1.84
N TRP A 132 7.71 -14.26 2.62
CA TRP A 132 7.92 -14.06 4.05
C TRP A 132 6.77 -14.59 4.88
N GLY A 133 7.11 -15.24 6.00
CA GLY A 133 6.12 -15.67 6.98
C GLY A 133 5.58 -14.47 7.79
N CYS A 134 4.37 -14.62 8.30
CA CYS A 134 3.75 -13.69 9.23
C CYS A 134 3.65 -14.33 10.62
N HIS A 135 4.34 -13.78 11.61
CA HIS A 135 4.41 -14.37 12.96
C HIS A 135 3.57 -13.63 14.00
N ARG A 136 3.11 -12.41 13.70
CA ARG A 136 2.27 -11.62 14.61
C ARG A 136 0.79 -11.88 14.33
N ARG A 137 0.06 -12.42 15.31
CA ARG A 137 -1.34 -12.84 15.16
C ARG A 137 -2.21 -11.78 14.47
N ARG A 138 -2.15 -10.52 14.92
CA ARG A 138 -2.96 -9.43 14.32
C ARG A 138 -2.64 -9.19 12.85
N LEU A 139 -1.37 -9.34 12.45
CA LEU A 139 -0.99 -9.24 11.03
C LEU A 139 -1.41 -10.50 10.26
N GLN A 140 -1.47 -11.67 10.91
CA GLN A 140 -1.96 -12.91 10.29
C GLN A 140 -3.43 -12.79 9.91
N ASP A 141 -4.25 -12.20 10.78
CA ASP A 141 -5.69 -12.00 10.51
C ASP A 141 -5.89 -11.03 9.32
N LEU A 142 -5.15 -9.92 9.28
CA LEU A 142 -5.18 -8.96 8.17
C LEU A 142 -4.64 -9.57 6.86
N LEU A 143 -3.56 -10.33 6.94
CA LEU A 143 -2.98 -11.03 5.79
C LEU A 143 -3.99 -12.05 5.22
N ALA A 144 -4.65 -12.81 6.08
CA ALA A 144 -5.68 -13.77 5.67
C ALA A 144 -6.85 -13.05 4.97
N GLU A 145 -7.34 -11.95 5.54
CA GLU A 145 -8.39 -11.13 4.91
C GLU A 145 -7.94 -10.59 3.54
N CYS A 146 -6.70 -10.12 3.42
CA CYS A 146 -6.16 -9.65 2.14
C CYS A 146 -6.05 -10.79 1.10
N TYR A 147 -5.69 -11.99 1.52
CA TYR A 147 -5.69 -13.17 0.62
C TYR A 147 -7.09 -13.50 0.14
N ASP A 148 -8.08 -13.50 1.04
CA ASP A 148 -9.47 -13.80 0.70
C ASP A 148 -10.05 -12.75 -0.29
N LEU A 149 -9.76 -11.47 -0.07
CA LEU A 149 -10.15 -10.39 -0.98
C LEU A 149 -9.45 -10.51 -2.35
N GLY A 150 -8.17 -10.86 -2.35
CA GLY A 150 -7.42 -11.10 -3.58
C GLY A 150 -7.95 -12.29 -4.38
N GLU A 151 -8.36 -13.37 -3.68
CA GLU A 151 -9.00 -14.52 -4.32
C GLU A 151 -10.37 -14.17 -4.91
N GLN A 152 -11.17 -13.38 -4.21
CA GLN A 152 -12.44 -12.86 -4.74
C GLN A 152 -12.22 -12.03 -6.02
N LEU A 153 -11.16 -11.23 -6.10
CA LEU A 153 -10.80 -10.50 -7.33
C LEU A 153 -10.49 -11.45 -8.48
N ASN A 154 -9.71 -12.53 -8.23
CA ASN A 154 -9.41 -13.55 -9.23
C ASN A 154 -10.68 -14.23 -9.73
N GLN A 155 -11.57 -14.62 -8.82
CA GLN A 155 -12.84 -15.26 -9.14
C GLN A 155 -13.78 -14.34 -9.92
N ALA A 156 -13.70 -13.04 -9.67
CA ALA A 156 -14.45 -12.02 -10.42
C ALA A 156 -13.82 -11.67 -11.77
N GLY A 157 -12.70 -12.30 -12.17
CA GLY A 157 -12.04 -12.12 -13.46
C GLY A 157 -11.08 -10.90 -13.50
N CYS A 158 -10.76 -10.29 -12.38
CA CYS A 158 -9.75 -9.22 -12.32
C CYS A 158 -8.34 -9.81 -12.27
N ALA A 159 -7.55 -9.60 -13.31
CA ALA A 159 -6.13 -9.95 -13.31
C ALA A 159 -5.34 -8.90 -12.50
N TRP A 160 -4.88 -9.25 -11.29
CA TRP A 160 -4.16 -8.31 -10.46
C TRP A 160 -2.75 -8.78 -10.09
N SER A 161 -1.90 -7.81 -9.76
CA SER A 161 -0.54 -8.03 -9.26
C SER A 161 -0.20 -7.03 -8.17
N ILE A 162 0.78 -7.38 -7.33
CA ILE A 162 1.33 -6.50 -6.30
C ILE A 162 2.82 -6.36 -6.50
N ARG A 163 3.35 -5.15 -6.33
CA ARG A 163 4.78 -4.91 -6.40
C ARG A 163 5.22 -3.82 -5.43
N HIS A 164 6.47 -3.89 -5.03
CA HIS A 164 7.12 -2.86 -4.23
C HIS A 164 7.52 -1.69 -5.13
N ILE A 165 7.33 -0.48 -4.61
CA ILE A 165 7.91 0.76 -5.15
C ILE A 165 8.67 1.47 -4.04
N TYR A 166 9.61 2.33 -4.40
CA TYR A 166 10.26 3.19 -3.40
C TYR A 166 9.30 4.31 -2.96
N ARG A 167 9.44 4.77 -1.71
CA ARG A 167 8.59 5.81 -1.11
C ARG A 167 8.54 7.09 -1.94
N GLU A 168 9.64 7.41 -2.63
CA GLU A 168 9.73 8.55 -3.54
C GLU A 168 8.68 8.52 -4.67
N PHE A 169 8.16 7.33 -4.99
CA PHE A 169 7.09 7.15 -5.99
C PHE A 169 5.71 6.95 -5.36
N ASN A 170 5.61 6.92 -4.01
CA ASN A 170 4.35 6.72 -3.29
C ASN A 170 3.79 8.01 -2.65
N GLN A 171 4.27 9.18 -3.06
CA GLN A 171 4.01 10.47 -2.41
C GLN A 171 2.51 10.81 -2.28
N VAL A 172 1.67 10.39 -3.23
CA VAL A 172 0.23 10.68 -3.19
C VAL A 172 -0.43 9.93 -2.02
N ALA A 173 -0.15 8.64 -1.86
CA ALA A 173 -0.71 7.84 -0.77
C ALA A 173 -0.11 8.25 0.58
N ASP A 174 1.20 8.50 0.65
CA ASP A 174 1.90 9.02 1.84
C ASP A 174 1.27 10.35 2.31
N LYS A 175 1.04 11.30 1.38
CA LYS A 175 0.38 12.55 1.70
C LYS A 175 -1.05 12.35 2.23
N LEU A 176 -1.83 11.47 1.61
CA LEU A 176 -3.20 11.18 2.05
C LEU A 176 -3.24 10.60 3.47
N ALA A 177 -2.32 9.69 3.79
CA ALA A 177 -2.18 9.15 5.15
C ALA A 177 -1.78 10.25 6.14
N GLY A 178 -0.79 11.08 5.79
CA GLY A 178 -0.36 12.22 6.61
C GLY A 178 -1.46 13.24 6.85
N ASP A 179 -2.17 13.65 5.81
CA ASP A 179 -3.32 14.57 5.91
C ASP A 179 -4.44 13.97 6.77
N CYS A 180 -4.67 12.65 6.67
CA CYS A 180 -5.64 11.96 7.52
C CYS A 180 -5.27 12.02 8.99
N LEU A 181 -3.98 11.85 9.33
CA LEU A 181 -3.49 11.93 10.71
C LEU A 181 -3.71 13.34 11.29
N ILE A 182 -3.40 14.37 10.52
CA ILE A 182 -3.61 15.78 10.91
C ILE A 182 -5.10 16.05 11.08
N ASN A 183 -5.94 15.64 10.15
CA ASN A 183 -7.39 15.87 10.19
C ASN A 183 -8.07 15.06 11.30
N ALA A 184 -7.60 13.85 11.61
CA ALA A 184 -8.09 13.06 12.73
C ALA A 184 -7.86 13.77 14.08
N ALA A 185 -6.73 14.44 14.23
CA ALA A 185 -6.45 15.28 15.37
C ALA A 185 -7.46 16.46 15.44
N ASN A 186 -7.72 17.10 14.31
CA ASN A 186 -8.65 18.23 14.24
C ASN A 186 -10.13 17.83 14.45
N ALA A 187 -10.55 16.69 13.90
CA ALA A 187 -11.93 16.21 14.02
C ALA A 187 -12.30 15.83 15.47
N ARG A 188 -11.35 15.30 16.24
CA ARG A 188 -11.55 15.02 17.67
C ARG A 188 -11.49 16.27 18.55
N ALA A 189 -10.91 17.36 18.07
CA ALA A 189 -10.85 18.65 18.77
C ALA A 189 -12.12 19.49 18.59
N SER A 190 -12.97 19.18 17.62
CA SER A 190 -14.26 19.86 17.43
C SER A 190 -15.27 19.29 18.41
N PRO A 191 -15.84 20.07 19.34
CA PRO A 191 -16.89 19.58 20.22
C PRO A 191 -18.07 19.13 19.36
N ILE A 192 -18.52 17.91 19.61
CA ILE A 192 -19.81 17.43 19.07
C ILE A 192 -20.89 18.27 19.75
N TRP A 193 -21.51 19.17 19.01
CA TRP A 193 -22.69 19.88 19.40
C TRP A 193 -23.92 19.00 19.35
#